data_e45977641a7926e4b78d54101dd1d769
#
_entry.id   e45977641a7926e4b78d54101dd1d769
#
_cell.length_a   1.000
_cell.length_b   1.000
_cell.length_c   1.000
_cell.angle_alpha   90.00
_cell.angle_beta   90.00
_cell.angle_gamma   90.00
#
_symmetry.space_group_name_H-M   'P 1'
#
loop_
_entity.id
_entity.type
_entity.pdbx_description
1 polymer ?
#
loop_
_entity_poly.entity_id
_entity_poly.type
_entity_poly.pdbx_seq_one_letter_code
_entity_poly.pdbx_strand_id
1 'polypeptide(L)'
;MRYIGFDVGDGESAIAAFEQGSGIEPVILPVGGSRSFLSAVGMLNGEIVVGERAYTDALADGLSVRFKSRFTYDPARNEDIVRFVRGTVRDLQDNGLLGPEDAFVVGCPAGWNATARARYRELLMRAGLREPQVISESRAAFLYAKYAKTVALDIDVLSKTALVIDIGSSTLDFAYIVGGRETGVGTFGDIALGGGILDEELLHLCVEQSRERDAIRRVFQESRSWYSYCEIEARRLKEEYYTRLLDDPSASVKKVLRICYDGVQKLTLKLDGDLARQLTEKPLNALQGRSFTQAVQDALDHAVRLTADDPPCLVLLTGGASRMPFFRQLCREAFRDAAVVCCPEPEFSIAKGLSYAGWIDSNLREFRKAIEKEITEERVAYTARKAMPQLIPPVTEALVDLLIEEAAVPVVTDWQKGRIGTMEEMDAQLKQRVTEVLDSPMARDALTPALRSWLDEVGTQLQALVDPICDRYEVPRKEMALNLTAVSSGPEQLPLDAKGLTGMNLIGALMTVIVSVLLGLLCGGSGVALIAAGPLGFLAGALTVPK
;
A
#
# COMPACT_ATOMS: atom_id res chain seq x y z
N MET A 1 14.82 12.31 12.21
CA MET A 1 13.56 12.87 11.68
C MET A 1 12.42 12.06 12.26
N ARG A 2 11.37 12.71 12.76
CA ARG A 2 10.23 12.05 13.39
C ARG A 2 9.02 12.14 12.47
N TYR A 3 8.33 11.02 12.32
CA TYR A 3 7.16 10.88 11.46
C TYR A 3 5.91 10.72 12.32
N ILE A 4 4.92 11.56 12.06
CA ILE A 4 3.67 11.60 12.81
C ILE A 4 2.58 10.99 11.94
N GLY A 5 2.12 9.80 12.28
CA GLY A 5 0.98 9.15 11.66
C GLY A 5 -0.31 9.64 12.32
N PHE A 6 -1.18 10.29 11.55
CA PHE A 6 -2.45 10.79 12.03
C PHE A 6 -3.60 10.05 11.33
N ASP A 7 -4.21 9.15 12.06
CA ASP A 7 -5.46 8.51 11.67
C ASP A 7 -6.63 9.42 12.09
N VAL A 8 -7.20 10.10 11.12
CA VAL A 8 -8.42 10.89 11.28
C VAL A 8 -9.60 9.98 10.97
N GLY A 9 -10.12 9.27 11.94
CA GLY A 9 -11.31 8.45 11.78
C GLY A 9 -12.61 9.28 11.87
N ASP A 10 -13.74 8.69 11.51
CA ASP A 10 -15.06 9.35 11.70
C ASP A 10 -15.63 9.16 13.11
N GLY A 11 -15.23 8.11 13.77
CA GLY A 11 -15.67 7.87 15.14
C GLY A 11 -14.61 8.24 16.17
N GLU A 12 -13.42 7.67 16.00
CA GLU A 12 -12.25 7.95 16.82
C GLU A 12 -11.05 8.21 15.95
N SER A 13 -10.14 8.99 16.48
CA SER A 13 -8.86 9.32 15.88
C SER A 13 -7.72 8.88 16.79
N ALA A 14 -6.57 8.59 16.19
CA ALA A 14 -5.35 8.26 16.90
C ALA A 14 -4.14 8.92 16.22
N ILE A 15 -3.11 9.20 17.01
CA ILE A 15 -1.85 9.76 16.51
C ILE A 15 -0.69 8.94 17.05
N ALA A 16 0.23 8.59 16.17
CA ALA A 16 1.45 7.88 16.53
C ALA A 16 2.68 8.62 16.03
N ALA A 17 3.75 8.56 16.78
CA ALA A 17 5.05 9.09 16.38
C ALA A 17 6.07 7.95 16.25
N PHE A 18 6.86 7.98 15.18
CA PHE A 18 7.98 7.09 14.95
C PHE A 18 9.25 7.92 14.68
N GLU A 19 10.33 7.59 15.36
CA GLU A 19 11.62 8.22 15.18
C GLU A 19 12.62 7.24 14.58
N GLN A 20 13.22 7.64 13.48
CA GLN A 20 14.21 6.82 12.78
C GLN A 20 15.42 6.53 13.68
N GLY A 21 15.84 5.27 13.73
CA GLY A 21 17.00 4.84 14.51
C GLY A 21 16.76 4.65 16.01
N SER A 22 15.53 4.90 16.49
CA SER A 22 15.19 4.67 17.90
C SER A 22 15.14 3.19 18.29
N GLY A 23 14.95 2.28 17.33
CA GLY A 23 14.73 0.84 17.57
C GLY A 23 13.43 0.53 18.32
N ILE A 24 12.59 1.54 18.54
CA ILE A 24 11.34 1.49 19.32
C ILE A 24 10.16 1.49 18.33
N GLU A 25 9.12 0.72 18.62
CA GLU A 25 7.86 0.77 17.86
C GLU A 25 7.21 2.15 17.97
N PRO A 26 6.33 2.54 17.00
CA PRO A 26 5.63 3.80 17.06
C PRO A 26 4.88 4.01 18.37
N VAL A 27 5.06 5.18 18.97
CA VAL A 27 4.46 5.56 20.24
C VAL A 27 3.20 6.38 19.99
N ILE A 28 2.10 6.02 20.66
CA ILE A 28 0.85 6.79 20.58
C ILE A 28 0.99 8.11 21.34
N LEU A 29 0.67 9.20 20.67
CA LEU A 29 0.60 10.54 21.24
C LEU A 29 -0.81 10.80 21.76
N PRO A 30 -0.99 11.05 23.07
CA PRO A 30 -2.30 11.33 23.64
C PRO A 30 -2.79 12.73 23.28
N VAL A 31 -4.08 12.84 22.95
CA VAL A 31 -4.79 14.11 22.75
C VAL A 31 -5.82 14.27 23.85
N GLY A 32 -5.81 15.40 24.54
CA GLY A 32 -6.65 15.60 25.72
C GLY A 32 -6.44 14.53 26.81
N GLY A 33 -5.25 13.91 26.86
CA GLY A 33 -4.91 12.82 27.80
C GLY A 33 -5.37 11.43 27.38
N SER A 34 -6.04 11.27 26.23
CA SER A 34 -6.53 9.98 25.71
C SER A 34 -5.68 9.46 24.56
N ARG A 35 -5.37 8.17 24.56
CA ARG A 35 -4.61 7.52 23.48
C ARG A 35 -5.41 7.41 22.18
N SER A 36 -6.71 7.09 22.29
CA SER A 36 -7.72 7.20 21.25
C SER A 36 -8.70 8.28 21.70
N PHE A 37 -9.12 9.16 20.81
CA PHE A 37 -9.99 10.28 21.15
C PHE A 37 -11.12 10.44 20.13
N LEU A 38 -12.26 10.92 20.58
CA LEU A 38 -13.41 11.12 19.71
C LEU A 38 -13.09 12.06 18.56
N SER A 39 -13.50 11.68 17.35
CA SER A 39 -13.47 12.57 16.17
C SER A 39 -14.62 13.57 16.25
N ALA A 40 -14.56 14.42 17.26
CA ALA A 40 -15.54 15.45 17.55
C ALA A 40 -14.85 16.82 17.63
N VAL A 41 -15.50 17.84 17.09
CA VAL A 41 -15.04 19.22 17.13
C VAL A 41 -16.20 20.16 17.48
N GLY A 42 -15.93 21.15 18.28
CA GLY A 42 -16.87 22.19 18.68
C GLY A 42 -16.16 23.49 19.01
N MET A 43 -16.92 24.47 19.49
CA MET A 43 -16.41 25.78 19.92
C MET A 43 -16.79 26.03 21.37
N LEU A 44 -15.82 26.43 22.17
CA LEU A 44 -16.03 26.86 23.55
C LEU A 44 -15.42 28.25 23.74
N ASN A 45 -16.24 29.26 24.06
CA ASN A 45 -15.81 30.63 24.22
C ASN A 45 -15.01 31.20 23.02
N GLY A 46 -15.36 30.78 21.80
CA GLY A 46 -14.67 31.19 20.59
C GLY A 46 -13.39 30.41 20.29
N GLU A 47 -12.99 29.45 21.13
CA GLU A 47 -11.86 28.57 20.90
C GLU A 47 -12.30 27.22 20.37
N ILE A 48 -11.46 26.60 19.50
CA ILE A 48 -11.68 25.25 18.97
C ILE A 48 -11.38 24.25 20.10
N VAL A 49 -12.32 23.35 20.35
CA VAL A 49 -12.16 22.19 21.23
C VAL A 49 -12.40 20.90 20.46
N VAL A 50 -11.63 19.85 20.77
CA VAL A 50 -11.66 18.56 20.07
C VAL A 50 -11.78 17.39 21.04
N GLY A 51 -12.15 16.23 20.52
CA GLY A 51 -12.23 15.00 21.31
C GLY A 51 -13.32 15.06 22.37
N GLU A 52 -13.03 14.48 23.55
CA GLU A 52 -13.97 14.43 24.68
C GLU A 52 -14.40 15.83 25.15
N ARG A 53 -13.52 16.83 25.06
CA ARG A 53 -13.88 18.22 25.43
C ARG A 53 -14.95 18.80 24.52
N ALA A 54 -14.89 18.54 23.21
CA ALA A 54 -15.93 18.98 22.29
C ALA A 54 -17.30 18.35 22.62
N TYR A 55 -17.27 17.09 23.04
CA TYR A 55 -18.46 16.35 23.39
C TYR A 55 -19.10 16.84 24.72
N THR A 56 -18.30 17.09 25.74
CA THR A 56 -18.78 17.49 27.07
C THR A 56 -18.96 18.99 27.21
N ASP A 57 -17.96 19.76 26.74
CA ASP A 57 -17.88 21.22 27.03
C ASP A 57 -18.55 22.05 25.93
N ALA A 58 -18.53 21.59 24.67
CA ALA A 58 -19.03 22.35 23.52
C ALA A 58 -20.38 21.83 22.98
N LEU A 59 -21.13 21.06 23.77
CA LEU A 59 -22.41 20.49 23.35
C LEU A 59 -23.42 21.53 22.82
N ALA A 60 -23.46 22.73 23.39
CA ALA A 60 -24.32 23.82 22.94
C ALA A 60 -23.74 24.61 21.76
N ASP A 61 -22.42 24.59 21.56
CA ASP A 61 -21.68 25.44 20.62
C ASP A 61 -21.29 24.70 19.32
N GLY A 62 -22.17 23.90 18.75
CA GLY A 62 -22.01 23.38 17.41
C GLY A 62 -21.15 22.12 17.33
N LEU A 63 -21.33 21.17 18.24
CA LEU A 63 -20.72 19.85 18.16
C LEU A 63 -20.89 19.23 16.76
N SER A 64 -19.80 18.85 16.14
CA SER A 64 -19.76 18.17 14.83
C SER A 64 -18.97 16.89 14.92
N VAL A 65 -19.52 15.82 14.33
CA VAL A 65 -18.96 14.47 14.23
C VAL A 65 -19.15 13.92 12.82
N ARG A 66 -18.47 12.81 12.47
CA ARG A 66 -18.58 12.14 11.17
C ARG A 66 -18.37 13.09 9.99
N PHE A 67 -17.39 13.97 10.08
CA PHE A 67 -17.11 14.96 9.06
C PHE A 67 -16.23 14.42 7.93
N LYS A 68 -15.41 13.40 8.16
CA LYS A 68 -14.49 12.82 7.16
C LYS A 68 -15.24 12.06 6.06
N SER A 69 -16.17 11.18 6.41
CA SER A 69 -16.95 10.45 5.42
C SER A 69 -17.84 11.37 4.59
N ARG A 70 -18.35 12.44 5.20
CA ARG A 70 -19.26 13.40 4.55
C ARG A 70 -18.54 14.44 3.69
N PHE A 71 -17.23 14.59 3.81
CA PHE A 71 -16.43 15.58 3.09
C PHE A 71 -16.52 15.46 1.56
N THR A 72 -16.68 14.27 1.02
CA THR A 72 -16.72 14.05 -0.42
C THR A 72 -18.00 14.57 -1.09
N TYR A 73 -19.10 14.67 -0.35
CA TYR A 73 -20.41 15.11 -0.86
C TYR A 73 -21.01 16.30 -0.12
N ASP A 74 -20.50 16.68 1.07
CA ASP A 74 -20.96 17.84 1.85
C ASP A 74 -19.83 18.84 2.07
N PRO A 75 -19.70 19.90 1.23
CA PRO A 75 -18.65 20.92 1.38
C PRO A 75 -18.64 21.64 2.72
N ALA A 76 -19.77 21.69 3.45
CA ALA A 76 -19.82 22.31 4.77
C ALA A 76 -18.93 21.60 5.79
N ARG A 77 -18.62 20.31 5.58
CA ARG A 77 -17.74 19.51 6.44
C ARG A 77 -16.26 19.85 6.29
N ASN A 78 -15.89 20.52 5.21
CA ASN A 78 -14.49 20.92 5.01
C ASN A 78 -13.95 21.76 6.18
N GLU A 79 -14.77 22.65 6.69
CA GLU A 79 -14.36 23.51 7.81
C GLU A 79 -14.30 22.73 9.13
N ASP A 80 -15.16 21.73 9.31
CA ASP A 80 -15.11 20.84 10.46
C ASP A 80 -13.80 20.03 10.49
N ILE A 81 -13.34 19.51 9.32
CA ILE A 81 -12.03 18.85 9.19
C ILE A 81 -10.89 19.81 9.56
N VAL A 82 -10.91 21.03 9.01
CA VAL A 82 -9.86 22.03 9.28
C VAL A 82 -9.80 22.37 10.77
N ARG A 83 -10.96 22.59 11.41
CA ARG A 83 -11.04 22.88 12.85
C ARG A 83 -10.55 21.70 13.69
N PHE A 84 -10.99 20.48 13.37
CA PHE A 84 -10.60 19.27 14.10
C PHE A 84 -9.09 19.07 14.06
N VAL A 85 -8.50 19.07 12.86
CA VAL A 85 -7.06 18.88 12.71
C VAL A 85 -6.27 20.00 13.37
N ARG A 86 -6.68 21.27 13.20
CA ARG A 86 -6.04 22.43 13.83
C ARG A 86 -6.10 22.35 15.36
N GLY A 87 -7.27 22.03 15.92
CA GLY A 87 -7.42 21.88 17.37
C GLY A 87 -6.58 20.75 17.93
N THR A 88 -6.51 19.63 17.23
CA THR A 88 -5.68 18.47 17.60
C THR A 88 -4.19 18.80 17.58
N VAL A 89 -3.72 19.44 16.50
CA VAL A 89 -2.31 19.86 16.38
C VAL A 89 -1.94 20.85 17.47
N ARG A 90 -2.83 21.80 17.77
CA ARG A 90 -2.62 22.77 18.85
C ARG A 90 -2.50 22.07 20.21
N ASP A 91 -3.41 21.14 20.53
CA ASP A 91 -3.35 20.38 21.80
C ASP A 91 -2.00 19.66 21.95
N LEU A 92 -1.51 19.02 20.90
CA LEU A 92 -0.21 18.34 20.92
C LEU A 92 0.96 19.31 21.05
N GLN A 93 0.91 20.48 20.41
CA GLN A 93 1.93 21.52 20.53
C GLN A 93 1.97 22.13 21.92
N ASP A 94 0.81 22.46 22.49
CA ASP A 94 0.67 23.03 23.83
C ASP A 94 1.19 22.07 24.92
N ASN A 95 1.09 20.75 24.66
CA ASN A 95 1.63 19.70 25.53
C ASN A 95 3.10 19.33 25.22
N GLY A 96 3.76 20.01 24.27
CA GLY A 96 5.16 19.74 23.92
C GLY A 96 5.38 18.40 23.22
N LEU A 97 4.34 17.80 22.65
CA LEU A 97 4.38 16.49 21.99
C LEU A 97 4.75 16.56 20.50
N LEU A 98 4.78 17.77 19.90
CA LEU A 98 5.19 18.00 18.52
C LEU A 98 6.42 18.90 18.43
N GLY A 99 7.34 18.54 17.54
CA GLY A 99 8.49 19.36 17.15
C GLY A 99 8.26 20.11 15.84
N PRO A 100 9.06 21.16 15.56
CA PRO A 100 8.93 21.97 14.34
C PRO A 100 9.26 21.22 13.05
N GLU A 101 10.03 20.14 13.14
CA GLU A 101 10.51 19.34 12.00
C GLU A 101 9.74 18.00 11.86
N ASP A 102 8.63 17.84 12.58
CA ASP A 102 7.83 16.64 12.50
C ASP A 102 7.11 16.54 11.14
N ALA A 103 7.25 15.39 10.48
CA ALA A 103 6.64 15.12 9.20
C ALA A 103 5.31 14.37 9.37
N PHE A 104 4.21 14.95 8.89
CA PHE A 104 2.89 14.36 9.02
C PHE A 104 2.53 13.43 7.87
N VAL A 105 1.98 12.28 8.22
CA VAL A 105 1.36 11.31 7.31
C VAL A 105 -0.06 11.06 7.78
N VAL A 106 -1.04 11.34 6.92
CA VAL A 106 -2.46 11.29 7.27
C VAL A 106 -3.17 10.22 6.46
N GLY A 107 -4.03 9.44 7.12
CA GLY A 107 -4.79 8.36 6.52
C GLY A 107 -5.98 8.85 5.68
N CYS A 108 -6.23 8.17 4.56
CA CYS A 108 -7.45 8.30 3.79
C CYS A 108 -8.01 6.93 3.41
N PRO A 109 -9.34 6.79 3.18
CA PRO A 109 -9.91 5.57 2.63
C PRO A 109 -9.24 5.13 1.32
N ALA A 110 -9.07 3.83 1.13
CA ALA A 110 -8.43 3.27 -0.07
C ALA A 110 -9.19 3.65 -1.35
N GLY A 111 -10.52 3.69 -1.29
CA GLY A 111 -11.40 4.05 -2.41
C GLY A 111 -11.37 5.53 -2.85
N TRP A 112 -10.66 6.42 -2.15
CA TRP A 112 -10.57 7.82 -2.58
C TRP A 112 -9.69 7.98 -3.82
N ASN A 113 -10.24 8.64 -4.84
CA ASN A 113 -9.49 8.98 -6.05
C ASN A 113 -8.47 10.12 -5.82
N ALA A 114 -7.64 10.38 -6.82
CA ALA A 114 -6.59 11.41 -6.74
C ALA A 114 -7.14 12.81 -6.42
N THR A 115 -8.31 13.17 -6.95
CA THR A 115 -8.95 14.48 -6.71
C THR A 115 -9.39 14.63 -5.25
N ALA A 116 -10.01 13.61 -4.67
CA ALA A 116 -10.41 13.62 -3.27
C ALA A 116 -9.18 13.71 -2.34
N ARG A 117 -8.13 12.95 -2.63
CA ARG A 117 -6.87 12.99 -1.87
C ARG A 117 -6.20 14.36 -1.95
N ALA A 118 -6.15 14.99 -3.13
CA ALA A 118 -5.57 16.33 -3.31
C ALA A 118 -6.36 17.38 -2.52
N ARG A 119 -7.70 17.38 -2.63
CA ARG A 119 -8.57 18.28 -1.86
C ARG A 119 -8.42 18.08 -0.35
N TYR A 120 -8.34 16.83 0.11
CA TYR A 120 -8.11 16.53 1.52
C TYR A 120 -6.76 17.08 2.00
N ARG A 121 -5.69 16.87 1.21
CA ARG A 121 -4.36 17.44 1.50
C ARG A 121 -4.40 18.97 1.63
N GLU A 122 -5.16 19.67 0.79
CA GLU A 122 -5.34 21.13 0.90
C GLU A 122 -6.00 21.52 2.22
N LEU A 123 -7.03 20.80 2.69
CA LEU A 123 -7.65 21.04 3.99
C LEU A 123 -6.68 20.84 5.14
N LEU A 124 -5.85 19.80 5.07
CA LEU A 124 -4.81 19.52 6.06
C LEU A 124 -3.77 20.66 6.12
N MET A 125 -3.35 21.18 4.97
CA MET A 125 -2.46 22.35 4.92
C MET A 125 -3.13 23.61 5.48
N ARG A 126 -4.41 23.85 5.18
CA ARG A 126 -5.19 24.93 5.79
C ARG A 126 -5.33 24.80 7.32
N ALA A 127 -5.32 23.57 7.82
CA ALA A 127 -5.33 23.29 9.25
C ALA A 127 -3.98 23.56 9.94
N GLY A 128 -2.89 23.75 9.18
CA GLY A 128 -1.56 24.07 9.68
C GLY A 128 -0.53 22.96 9.54
N LEU A 129 -0.85 21.83 8.90
CA LEU A 129 0.14 20.79 8.62
C LEU A 129 1.06 21.23 7.46
N ARG A 130 2.38 21.07 7.64
CA ARG A 130 3.37 21.38 6.61
C ARG A 130 3.52 20.19 5.68
N GLU A 131 3.15 20.36 4.41
CA GLU A 131 3.29 19.35 3.34
C GLU A 131 2.91 17.91 3.75
N PRO A 132 1.71 17.68 4.32
CA PRO A 132 1.34 16.37 4.80
C PRO A 132 1.29 15.37 3.64
N GLN A 133 1.78 14.15 3.88
CA GLN A 133 1.54 13.03 2.99
C GLN A 133 0.16 12.44 3.27
N VAL A 134 -0.56 12.04 2.21
CA VAL A 134 -1.86 11.36 2.33
C VAL A 134 -1.74 9.98 1.70
N ILE A 135 -1.91 8.94 2.50
CA ILE A 135 -1.81 7.54 2.06
C ILE A 135 -3.03 6.74 2.50
N SER A 136 -3.25 5.55 1.90
CA SER A 136 -4.39 4.72 2.27
C SER A 136 -4.23 4.12 3.67
N GLU A 137 -5.33 4.06 4.41
CA GLU A 137 -5.42 3.45 5.74
C GLU A 137 -5.09 1.96 5.68
N SER A 138 -5.53 1.27 4.63
CA SER A 138 -5.26 -0.15 4.42
C SER A 138 -3.76 -0.43 4.21
N ARG A 139 -3.05 0.43 3.43
CA ARG A 139 -1.58 0.33 3.30
C ARG A 139 -0.90 0.53 4.65
N ALA A 140 -1.36 1.50 5.42
CA ALA A 140 -0.82 1.76 6.76
C ALA A 140 -0.99 0.55 7.68
N ALA A 141 -2.20 -0.03 7.73
CA ALA A 141 -2.48 -1.22 8.53
C ALA A 141 -1.58 -2.42 8.14
N PHE A 142 -1.36 -2.63 6.83
CA PHE A 142 -0.45 -3.66 6.35
C PHE A 142 0.99 -3.41 6.76
N LEU A 143 1.48 -2.16 6.65
CA LEU A 143 2.83 -1.81 7.07
C LEU A 143 3.02 -2.00 8.58
N TYR A 144 2.01 -1.66 9.38
CA TYR A 144 2.04 -1.97 10.80
C TYR A 144 2.16 -3.47 11.05
N ALA A 145 1.32 -4.29 10.40
CA ALA A 145 1.39 -5.74 10.53
C ALA A 145 2.75 -6.33 10.09
N LYS A 146 3.38 -5.73 9.06
CA LYS A 146 4.68 -6.17 8.53
C LYS A 146 5.85 -5.83 9.47
N TYR A 147 5.84 -4.66 10.09
CA TYR A 147 6.99 -4.13 10.83
C TYR A 147 6.85 -4.21 12.34
N ALA A 148 5.64 -4.34 12.86
CA ALA A 148 5.40 -4.46 14.30
C ALA A 148 5.80 -5.85 14.81
N LYS A 149 6.71 -5.90 15.77
CA LYS A 149 7.15 -7.15 16.42
C LYS A 149 6.04 -7.86 17.18
N THR A 150 4.99 -7.14 17.53
CA THR A 150 3.81 -7.64 18.27
C THR A 150 2.86 -8.45 17.41
N VAL A 151 2.96 -8.35 16.09
CA VAL A 151 2.14 -9.13 15.16
C VAL A 151 2.90 -10.41 14.83
N ALA A 152 2.55 -11.53 15.47
CA ALA A 152 3.16 -12.84 15.25
C ALA A 152 2.71 -13.43 13.89
N LEU A 153 3.09 -12.78 12.78
CA LEU A 153 2.91 -13.28 11.42
C LEU A 153 4.25 -13.75 10.87
N ASP A 154 4.22 -14.90 10.20
CA ASP A 154 5.39 -15.38 9.47
C ASP A 154 5.73 -14.41 8.34
N ILE A 155 7.00 -14.00 8.24
CA ILE A 155 7.50 -13.08 7.20
C ILE A 155 7.20 -13.64 5.81
N ASP A 156 7.22 -14.97 5.63
CA ASP A 156 6.89 -15.61 4.37
C ASP A 156 5.42 -15.43 3.97
N VAL A 157 4.51 -15.32 4.94
CA VAL A 157 3.08 -15.03 4.68
C VAL A 157 2.89 -13.59 4.24
N LEU A 158 3.63 -12.63 4.84
CA LEU A 158 3.58 -11.21 4.49
C LEU A 158 4.24 -10.88 3.14
N SER A 159 5.09 -11.77 2.63
CA SER A 159 5.72 -11.61 1.31
C SER A 159 4.84 -12.07 0.15
N LYS A 160 3.76 -12.79 0.44
CA LYS A 160 2.78 -13.30 -0.53
C LYS A 160 1.63 -12.30 -0.74
N THR A 161 0.53 -12.81 -1.29
CA THR A 161 -0.70 -12.03 -1.46
C THR A 161 -1.45 -11.86 -0.16
N ALA A 162 -1.84 -10.63 0.15
CA ALA A 162 -2.63 -10.30 1.32
C ALA A 162 -3.81 -9.41 0.95
N LEU A 163 -4.93 -9.58 1.65
CA LEU A 163 -6.09 -8.70 1.59
C LEU A 163 -6.24 -8.00 2.94
N VAL A 164 -6.17 -6.69 2.95
CA VAL A 164 -6.52 -5.89 4.13
C VAL A 164 -7.97 -5.50 4.02
N ILE A 165 -8.74 -5.78 5.07
CA ILE A 165 -10.14 -5.40 5.20
C ILE A 165 -10.24 -4.45 6.39
N ASP A 166 -10.52 -3.19 6.11
CA ASP A 166 -10.73 -2.16 7.12
C ASP A 166 -12.22 -1.87 7.26
N ILE A 167 -12.79 -2.19 8.41
CA ILE A 167 -14.16 -1.83 8.74
C ILE A 167 -14.16 -0.79 9.87
N GLY A 168 -14.24 0.46 9.44
CA GLY A 168 -14.32 1.61 10.31
C GLY A 168 -15.75 1.92 10.77
N SER A 169 -15.95 3.13 11.29
CA SER A 169 -17.29 3.61 11.62
C SER A 169 -18.09 4.01 10.38
N SER A 170 -17.45 4.42 9.30
CA SER A 170 -18.12 4.96 8.11
C SER A 170 -18.01 4.09 6.88
N THR A 171 -16.90 3.39 6.70
CA THR A 171 -16.55 2.67 5.47
C THR A 171 -16.14 1.24 5.75
N LEU A 172 -16.31 0.40 4.73
CA LEU A 172 -15.68 -0.89 4.59
C LEU A 172 -14.74 -0.81 3.39
N ASP A 173 -13.45 -0.86 3.65
CA ASP A 173 -12.41 -0.72 2.63
C ASP A 173 -11.63 -2.02 2.46
N PHE A 174 -11.29 -2.32 1.20
CA PHE A 174 -10.49 -3.47 0.82
C PHE A 174 -9.23 -2.98 0.10
N ALA A 175 -8.07 -3.52 0.47
CA ALA A 175 -6.83 -3.29 -0.24
C ALA A 175 -6.11 -4.62 -0.48
N TYR A 176 -5.91 -4.94 -1.75
CA TYR A 176 -5.21 -6.14 -2.17
C TYR A 176 -3.73 -5.84 -2.37
N ILE A 177 -2.88 -6.61 -1.71
CA ILE A 177 -1.44 -6.39 -1.61
C ILE A 177 -0.71 -7.59 -2.19
N VAL A 178 0.15 -7.32 -3.18
CA VAL A 178 1.00 -8.32 -3.84
C VAL A 178 2.46 -7.90 -3.70
N GLY A 179 3.29 -8.78 -3.14
CA GLY A 179 4.70 -8.48 -2.91
C GLY A 179 4.94 -7.23 -2.07
N GLY A 180 4.07 -6.96 -1.10
CA GLY A 180 4.16 -5.80 -0.20
C GLY A 180 3.67 -4.47 -0.80
N ARG A 181 3.06 -4.47 -1.99
CA ARG A 181 2.52 -3.28 -2.68
C ARG A 181 1.01 -3.37 -2.84
N GLU A 182 0.33 -2.27 -2.53
CA GLU A 182 -1.09 -2.12 -2.83
C GLU A 182 -1.31 -2.06 -4.34
N THR A 183 -2.20 -2.91 -4.85
CA THR A 183 -2.53 -2.97 -6.28
C THR A 183 -3.83 -2.23 -6.55
N GLY A 184 -4.00 -1.68 -7.75
CA GLY A 184 -5.27 -1.06 -8.16
C GLY A 184 -6.39 -2.09 -8.39
N VAL A 185 -6.02 -3.34 -8.63
CA VAL A 185 -6.96 -4.46 -8.79
C VAL A 185 -7.29 -5.00 -7.40
N GLY A 186 -8.57 -5.14 -7.08
CA GLY A 186 -9.02 -5.62 -5.77
C GLY A 186 -8.97 -4.58 -4.63
N THR A 187 -8.54 -3.33 -4.93
CA THR A 187 -8.65 -2.21 -4.00
C THR A 187 -9.95 -1.47 -4.28
N PHE A 188 -10.91 -1.55 -3.38
CA PHE A 188 -12.20 -0.87 -3.46
C PHE A 188 -12.73 -0.58 -2.05
N GLY A 189 -13.77 0.23 -1.94
CA GLY A 189 -14.42 0.54 -0.67
C GLY A 189 -15.91 0.80 -0.86
N ASP A 190 -16.70 0.47 0.15
CA ASP A 190 -18.09 0.90 0.26
C ASP A 190 -18.16 2.04 1.28
N ILE A 191 -18.37 3.24 0.79
CA ILE A 191 -18.44 4.48 1.58
C ILE A 191 -19.70 4.59 2.45
N ALA A 192 -20.64 3.68 2.26
CA ALA A 192 -21.90 3.64 3.01
C ALA A 192 -21.95 2.45 3.99
N LEU A 193 -20.94 1.58 3.99
CA LEU A 193 -20.96 0.35 4.78
C LEU A 193 -19.92 0.39 5.91
N GLY A 194 -20.30 0.99 7.02
CA GLY A 194 -19.48 1.04 8.24
C GLY A 194 -20.30 0.85 9.51
N GLY A 195 -19.62 0.69 10.64
CA GLY A 195 -20.27 0.45 11.93
C GLY A 195 -21.21 1.57 12.39
N GLY A 196 -21.04 2.79 11.87
CA GLY A 196 -21.88 3.95 12.20
C GLY A 196 -23.31 3.88 11.67
N ILE A 197 -23.57 3.09 10.62
CA ILE A 197 -24.96 2.80 10.21
C ILE A 197 -25.72 2.09 11.33
N LEU A 198 -25.07 1.17 12.02
CA LEU A 198 -25.67 0.47 13.16
C LEU A 198 -25.89 1.41 14.34
N ASP A 199 -25.05 2.44 14.53
CA ASP A 199 -25.21 3.45 15.57
C ASP A 199 -26.45 4.31 15.31
N GLU A 200 -26.61 4.79 14.07
CA GLU A 200 -27.78 5.56 13.64
C GLU A 200 -29.07 4.75 13.76
N GLU A 201 -29.06 3.48 13.30
CA GLU A 201 -30.25 2.63 13.38
C GLU A 201 -30.59 2.26 14.83
N LEU A 202 -29.58 2.02 15.69
CA LEU A 202 -29.79 1.80 17.12
C LEU A 202 -30.46 3.02 17.77
N LEU A 203 -29.93 4.22 17.49
CA LEU A 203 -30.51 5.46 17.99
C LEU A 203 -31.95 5.61 17.50
N HIS A 204 -32.21 5.40 16.20
CA HIS A 204 -33.52 5.47 15.60
C HIS A 204 -34.50 4.49 16.27
N LEU A 205 -34.15 3.23 16.41
CA LEU A 205 -35.01 2.22 17.06
C LEU A 205 -35.32 2.55 18.53
N CYS A 206 -34.32 3.07 19.26
CA CYS A 206 -34.55 3.49 20.64
C CYS A 206 -35.48 4.72 20.75
N VAL A 207 -35.37 5.65 19.80
CA VAL A 207 -36.26 6.83 19.73
C VAL A 207 -37.70 6.37 19.42
N GLU A 208 -37.91 5.48 18.43
CA GLU A 208 -39.22 4.94 18.07
C GLU A 208 -39.92 4.23 19.22
N GLN A 209 -39.15 3.58 20.09
CA GLN A 209 -39.68 2.89 21.28
C GLN A 209 -39.90 3.86 22.47
N SER A 210 -39.46 5.12 22.37
CA SER A 210 -39.63 6.12 23.43
C SER A 210 -41.07 6.64 23.50
N ARG A 211 -41.56 6.87 24.71
CA ARG A 211 -42.84 7.58 24.94
C ARG A 211 -42.77 9.05 24.49
N GLU A 212 -41.57 9.62 24.44
CA GLU A 212 -41.31 11.04 24.11
C GLU A 212 -40.77 11.20 22.68
N ARG A 213 -40.96 10.20 21.80
CA ARG A 213 -40.38 10.13 20.45
C ARG A 213 -40.58 11.41 19.62
N ASP A 214 -41.77 12.00 19.64
CA ASP A 214 -42.11 13.14 18.80
C ASP A 214 -41.40 14.42 19.31
N ALA A 215 -41.24 14.58 20.63
CA ALA A 215 -40.46 15.65 21.22
C ALA A 215 -38.96 15.47 20.90
N ILE A 216 -38.42 14.25 21.04
CA ILE A 216 -37.01 13.96 20.73
C ILE A 216 -36.72 14.19 19.24
N ARG A 217 -37.59 13.75 18.33
CA ARG A 217 -37.46 13.99 16.88
C ARG A 217 -37.41 15.50 16.57
N ARG A 218 -38.27 16.31 17.23
CA ARG A 218 -38.21 17.78 17.08
C ARG A 218 -36.87 18.34 17.53
N VAL A 219 -36.36 17.93 18.69
CA VAL A 219 -35.05 18.35 19.16
C VAL A 219 -33.97 18.01 18.15
N PHE A 220 -33.97 16.84 17.56
CA PHE A 220 -32.97 16.42 16.57
C PHE A 220 -33.06 17.19 15.26
N GLN A 221 -34.23 17.69 14.88
CA GLN A 221 -34.40 18.60 13.73
C GLN A 221 -33.87 20.01 14.02
N GLU A 222 -34.02 20.50 15.25
CA GLU A 222 -33.65 21.85 15.66
C GLU A 222 -32.21 21.95 16.17
N SER A 223 -31.67 20.88 16.76
CA SER A 223 -30.33 20.83 17.35
C SER A 223 -29.51 19.64 16.88
N ARG A 224 -28.62 19.94 15.96
CA ARG A 224 -27.63 18.96 15.48
C ARG A 224 -26.70 18.47 16.62
N SER A 225 -26.36 19.32 17.56
CA SER A 225 -25.50 18.96 18.69
C SER A 225 -26.13 17.86 19.54
N TRP A 226 -27.42 17.96 19.84
CA TRP A 226 -28.14 16.92 20.58
C TRP A 226 -28.27 15.62 19.81
N TYR A 227 -28.49 15.69 18.48
CA TYR A 227 -28.45 14.50 17.63
C TYR A 227 -27.08 13.81 17.70
N SER A 228 -26.00 14.57 17.47
CA SER A 228 -24.62 14.06 17.50
C SER A 228 -24.25 13.48 18.88
N TYR A 229 -24.69 14.13 19.96
CA TYR A 229 -24.51 13.60 21.31
C TYR A 229 -25.15 12.24 21.49
N CYS A 230 -26.41 12.09 21.07
CA CYS A 230 -27.14 10.82 21.20
C CYS A 230 -26.57 9.74 20.27
N GLU A 231 -26.05 10.11 19.09
CA GLU A 231 -25.36 9.21 18.16
C GLU A 231 -24.07 8.65 18.78
N ILE A 232 -23.26 9.50 19.42
CA ILE A 232 -22.04 9.06 20.16
C ILE A 232 -22.42 8.10 21.29
N GLU A 233 -23.48 8.42 22.03
CA GLU A 233 -23.91 7.57 23.12
C GLU A 233 -24.46 6.21 22.65
N ALA A 234 -25.16 6.18 21.51
CA ALA A 234 -25.59 4.92 20.88
C ALA A 234 -24.40 4.08 20.45
N ARG A 235 -23.38 4.71 19.85
CA ARG A 235 -22.12 4.06 19.49
C ARG A 235 -21.43 3.44 20.71
N ARG A 236 -21.24 4.21 21.79
CA ARG A 236 -20.62 3.74 23.04
C ARG A 236 -21.37 2.55 23.62
N LEU A 237 -22.71 2.61 23.58
CA LEU A 237 -23.55 1.50 24.05
C LEU A 237 -23.36 0.24 23.18
N LYS A 238 -23.26 0.39 21.85
CA LYS A 238 -22.98 -0.71 20.93
C LYS A 238 -21.59 -1.33 21.20
N GLU A 239 -20.57 -0.52 21.38
CA GLU A 239 -19.21 -0.97 21.68
C GLU A 239 -19.14 -1.72 23.02
N GLU A 240 -19.82 -1.19 24.05
CA GLU A 240 -19.96 -1.85 25.34
C GLU A 240 -20.66 -3.22 25.21
N TYR A 241 -21.76 -3.30 24.42
CA TYR A 241 -22.47 -4.53 24.17
C TYR A 241 -21.58 -5.60 23.53
N TYR A 242 -20.90 -5.27 22.42
CA TYR A 242 -20.04 -6.24 21.73
C TYR A 242 -18.80 -6.62 22.53
N THR A 243 -18.31 -5.74 23.39
CA THR A 243 -17.24 -6.08 24.33
C THR A 243 -17.71 -7.08 25.37
N ARG A 244 -18.87 -6.86 25.98
CA ARG A 244 -19.45 -7.79 26.96
C ARG A 244 -19.87 -9.13 26.34
N LEU A 245 -20.31 -9.11 25.09
CA LEU A 245 -20.73 -10.32 24.35
C LEU A 245 -19.57 -11.32 24.17
N LEU A 246 -18.32 -10.90 24.23
CA LEU A 246 -17.16 -11.79 24.15
C LEU A 246 -17.10 -12.75 25.35
N ASP A 247 -17.52 -12.28 26.52
CA ASP A 247 -17.44 -13.02 27.78
C ASP A 247 -18.83 -13.58 28.20
N ASP A 248 -19.92 -12.91 27.81
CA ASP A 248 -21.29 -13.27 28.20
C ASP A 248 -22.23 -13.26 26.97
N PRO A 249 -22.60 -14.45 26.42
CA PRO A 249 -23.55 -14.56 25.30
C PRO A 249 -24.94 -13.99 25.57
N SER A 250 -25.30 -13.78 26.85
CA SER A 250 -26.58 -13.18 27.27
C SER A 250 -26.49 -11.67 27.56
N ALA A 251 -25.40 -11.04 27.17
CA ALA A 251 -25.12 -9.63 27.41
C ALA A 251 -26.29 -8.72 27.04
N SER A 252 -26.59 -7.76 27.89
CA SER A 252 -27.53 -6.68 27.65
C SER A 252 -27.00 -5.40 28.29
N VAL A 253 -27.13 -4.30 27.58
CA VAL A 253 -26.68 -2.99 28.03
C VAL A 253 -27.78 -1.95 27.90
N LYS A 254 -27.80 -1.00 28.82
CA LYS A 254 -28.81 0.05 28.88
C LYS A 254 -28.25 1.34 29.43
N LYS A 255 -28.61 2.47 28.79
CA LYS A 255 -28.27 3.81 29.23
C LYS A 255 -29.46 4.75 29.13
N VAL A 256 -29.65 5.62 30.11
CA VAL A 256 -30.71 6.65 30.08
C VAL A 256 -30.08 7.99 29.86
N LEU A 257 -30.47 8.64 28.78
CA LEU A 257 -30.02 9.99 28.42
C LEU A 257 -31.08 11.02 28.83
N ARG A 258 -30.64 12.18 29.25
CA ARG A 258 -31.48 13.37 29.49
C ARG A 258 -31.12 14.42 28.47
N ILE A 259 -32.05 14.73 27.57
CA ILE A 259 -31.88 15.74 26.52
C ILE A 259 -32.47 17.03 27.07
N CYS A 260 -31.63 18.00 27.41
CA CYS A 260 -32.02 19.30 28.00
C CYS A 260 -32.08 20.36 26.90
N TYR A 261 -33.17 20.32 26.11
CA TYR A 261 -33.45 21.29 25.05
C TYR A 261 -34.93 21.62 25.04
N ASP A 262 -35.29 22.87 25.25
CA ASP A 262 -36.67 23.32 25.40
C ASP A 262 -37.51 22.36 26.32
N GLY A 263 -36.94 22.13 27.53
CA GLY A 263 -37.45 21.14 28.49
C GLY A 263 -36.47 19.97 28.71
N VAL A 264 -36.95 18.90 29.30
CA VAL A 264 -36.15 17.69 29.56
C VAL A 264 -36.86 16.46 28.97
N GLN A 265 -36.28 15.88 27.95
CA GLN A 265 -36.74 14.63 27.36
C GLN A 265 -35.88 13.47 27.86
N LYS A 266 -36.50 12.32 28.04
CA LYS A 266 -35.85 11.07 28.47
C LYS A 266 -35.75 10.08 27.32
N LEU A 267 -34.54 9.76 26.91
CA LEU A 267 -34.25 8.71 25.93
C LEU A 267 -33.57 7.53 26.62
N THR A 268 -34.13 6.35 26.46
CA THR A 268 -33.47 5.13 26.91
C THR A 268 -32.85 4.40 25.74
N LEU A 269 -31.54 4.35 25.71
CA LEU A 269 -30.78 3.47 24.81
C LEU A 269 -30.70 2.08 25.44
N LYS A 270 -30.93 1.02 24.66
CA LYS A 270 -30.75 -0.37 25.09
C LYS A 270 -30.27 -1.21 23.91
N LEU A 271 -29.49 -2.24 24.20
CA LEU A 271 -29.07 -3.23 23.22
C LEU A 271 -28.94 -4.60 23.90
N ASP A 272 -29.63 -5.58 23.35
CA ASP A 272 -29.60 -6.98 23.72
C ASP A 272 -29.48 -7.86 22.48
N GLY A 273 -29.41 -9.17 22.63
CA GLY A 273 -29.18 -10.09 21.51
C GLY A 273 -30.27 -10.04 20.43
N ASP A 274 -31.54 -9.79 20.80
CA ASP A 274 -32.63 -9.69 19.84
C ASP A 274 -32.54 -8.40 19.04
N LEU A 275 -32.26 -7.28 19.70
CA LEU A 275 -32.10 -5.99 19.03
C LEU A 275 -30.82 -5.97 18.18
N ALA A 276 -29.73 -6.59 18.63
CA ALA A 276 -28.50 -6.71 17.86
C ALA A 276 -28.71 -7.48 16.56
N ARG A 277 -29.47 -8.60 16.60
CA ARG A 277 -29.88 -9.32 15.37
C ARG A 277 -30.75 -8.45 14.48
N GLN A 278 -31.74 -7.76 15.05
CA GLN A 278 -32.59 -6.85 14.29
C GLN A 278 -31.76 -5.77 13.57
N LEU A 279 -30.76 -5.19 14.22
CA LEU A 279 -29.86 -4.18 13.64
C LEU A 279 -29.08 -4.72 12.43
N THR A 280 -28.60 -5.96 12.47
CA THR A 280 -27.76 -6.53 11.42
C THR A 280 -28.55 -7.23 10.32
N GLU A 281 -29.77 -7.72 10.58
CA GLU A 281 -30.56 -8.50 9.64
C GLU A 281 -31.73 -7.72 9.02
N LYS A 282 -32.17 -6.60 9.61
CA LYS A 282 -33.23 -5.77 9.06
C LYS A 282 -32.78 -5.03 7.80
N PRO A 283 -33.62 -4.96 6.74
CA PRO A 283 -33.34 -4.11 5.59
C PRO A 283 -33.21 -2.64 5.97
N LEU A 284 -32.13 -1.99 5.50
CA LEU A 284 -31.82 -0.59 5.77
C LEU A 284 -31.94 0.25 4.49
N ASN A 285 -32.63 1.38 4.56
CA ASN A 285 -32.77 2.30 3.42
C ASN A 285 -31.41 2.83 2.93
N ALA A 286 -30.49 3.10 3.85
CA ALA A 286 -29.13 3.54 3.53
C ALA A 286 -28.34 2.50 2.72
N LEU A 287 -28.72 1.21 2.81
CA LEU A 287 -28.11 0.10 2.07
C LEU A 287 -29.02 -0.39 0.93
N GLN A 288 -29.88 0.48 0.40
CA GLN A 288 -30.78 0.16 -0.72
C GLN A 288 -31.71 -1.04 -0.46
N GLY A 289 -32.17 -1.20 0.77
CA GLY A 289 -33.05 -2.28 1.18
C GLY A 289 -32.35 -3.61 1.53
N ARG A 290 -31.01 -3.66 1.48
CA ARG A 290 -30.23 -4.79 2.00
C ARG A 290 -30.08 -4.68 3.52
N SER A 291 -29.94 -5.80 4.21
CA SER A 291 -29.48 -5.79 5.60
C SER A 291 -27.96 -5.49 5.67
N PHE A 292 -27.48 -5.13 6.86
CA PHE A 292 -26.06 -4.91 7.07
C PHE A 292 -25.26 -6.18 6.78
N THR A 293 -25.72 -7.33 7.28
CA THR A 293 -25.07 -8.63 7.02
C THR A 293 -25.03 -8.96 5.54
N GLN A 294 -26.13 -8.76 4.79
CA GLN A 294 -26.16 -8.98 3.35
C GLN A 294 -25.18 -8.05 2.60
N ALA A 295 -25.13 -6.76 2.96
CA ALA A 295 -24.24 -5.82 2.32
C ALA A 295 -22.76 -6.17 2.57
N VAL A 296 -22.41 -6.61 3.78
CA VAL A 296 -21.06 -7.12 4.10
C VAL A 296 -20.76 -8.38 3.29
N GLN A 297 -21.70 -9.33 3.22
CA GLN A 297 -21.51 -10.56 2.44
C GLN A 297 -21.28 -10.26 0.95
N ASP A 298 -22.13 -9.40 0.36
CA ASP A 298 -21.98 -8.98 -1.05
C ASP A 298 -20.59 -8.35 -1.32
N ALA A 299 -20.08 -7.54 -0.39
CA ALA A 299 -18.76 -6.92 -0.49
C ALA A 299 -17.63 -7.97 -0.39
N LEU A 300 -17.74 -8.93 0.52
CA LEU A 300 -16.81 -10.05 0.64
C LEU A 300 -16.82 -10.94 -0.61
N ASP A 301 -17.99 -11.29 -1.13
CA ASP A 301 -18.12 -12.08 -2.36
C ASP A 301 -17.54 -11.33 -3.57
N HIS A 302 -17.65 -10.00 -3.59
CA HIS A 302 -17.02 -9.17 -4.61
C HIS A 302 -15.48 -9.24 -4.48
N ALA A 303 -14.94 -9.14 -3.27
CA ALA A 303 -13.50 -9.27 -3.02
C ALA A 303 -12.97 -10.65 -3.46
N VAL A 304 -13.67 -11.73 -3.14
CA VAL A 304 -13.32 -13.09 -3.57
C VAL A 304 -13.24 -13.18 -5.10
N ARG A 305 -14.22 -12.62 -5.81
CA ARG A 305 -14.20 -12.61 -7.29
C ARG A 305 -13.03 -11.80 -7.86
N LEU A 306 -12.72 -10.64 -7.29
CA LEU A 306 -11.63 -9.79 -7.76
C LEU A 306 -10.24 -10.40 -7.53
N THR A 307 -10.11 -11.26 -6.53
CA THR A 307 -8.84 -11.91 -6.18
C THR A 307 -8.78 -13.39 -6.61
N ALA A 308 -9.69 -13.84 -7.49
CA ALA A 308 -9.81 -15.25 -7.86
C ALA A 308 -8.58 -15.80 -8.59
N ASP A 309 -7.89 -14.98 -9.39
CA ASP A 309 -6.70 -15.39 -10.15
C ASP A 309 -5.46 -15.62 -9.26
N ASP A 310 -5.38 -14.91 -8.13
CA ASP A 310 -4.29 -15.05 -7.15
C ASP A 310 -4.87 -14.82 -5.74
N PRO A 311 -5.53 -15.84 -5.15
CA PRO A 311 -6.24 -15.70 -3.87
C PRO A 311 -5.31 -15.28 -2.74
N PRO A 312 -5.78 -14.40 -1.82
CA PRO A 312 -4.96 -13.98 -0.69
C PRO A 312 -4.68 -15.16 0.24
N CYS A 313 -3.44 -15.31 0.66
CA CYS A 313 -3.05 -16.26 1.70
C CYS A 313 -3.23 -15.68 3.12
N LEU A 314 -3.36 -14.36 3.23
CA LEU A 314 -3.60 -13.63 4.47
C LEU A 314 -4.76 -12.64 4.28
N VAL A 315 -5.71 -12.65 5.20
CA VAL A 315 -6.73 -11.60 5.36
C VAL A 315 -6.48 -10.89 6.68
N LEU A 316 -6.10 -9.62 6.60
CA LEU A 316 -5.82 -8.78 7.76
C LEU A 316 -7.03 -7.90 8.06
N LEU A 317 -7.64 -8.08 9.23
CA LEU A 317 -8.78 -7.29 9.67
C LEU A 317 -8.31 -6.12 10.53
N THR A 318 -8.77 -4.91 10.19
CA THR A 318 -8.51 -3.67 10.94
C THR A 318 -9.78 -2.83 11.06
N GLY A 319 -9.70 -1.69 11.76
CA GLY A 319 -10.83 -0.85 12.10
C GLY A 319 -11.62 -1.36 13.32
N GLY A 320 -12.24 -0.44 14.07
CA GLY A 320 -12.91 -0.75 15.33
C GLY A 320 -14.07 -1.75 15.20
N ALA A 321 -14.80 -1.70 14.09
CA ALA A 321 -15.93 -2.61 13.84
C ALA A 321 -15.49 -4.05 13.50
N SER A 322 -14.20 -4.30 13.20
CA SER A 322 -13.66 -5.65 13.00
C SER A 322 -13.71 -6.52 14.27
N ARG A 323 -13.95 -5.91 15.43
CA ARG A 323 -14.14 -6.61 16.70
C ARG A 323 -15.50 -7.33 16.82
N MET A 324 -16.46 -6.98 15.96
CA MET A 324 -17.77 -7.64 15.95
C MET A 324 -17.62 -9.12 15.55
N PRO A 325 -18.06 -10.09 16.38
CA PRO A 325 -17.79 -11.51 16.14
C PRO A 325 -18.34 -12.03 14.81
N PHE A 326 -19.55 -11.58 14.41
CA PHE A 326 -20.18 -12.00 13.16
C PHE A 326 -19.38 -11.58 11.92
N PHE A 327 -18.76 -10.40 11.95
CA PHE A 327 -17.94 -9.92 10.83
C PHE A 327 -16.71 -10.81 10.61
N ARG A 328 -16.03 -11.16 11.70
CA ARG A 328 -14.89 -12.08 11.64
C ARG A 328 -15.27 -13.45 11.10
N GLN A 329 -16.46 -13.92 11.47
CA GLN A 329 -16.99 -15.18 10.96
C GLN A 329 -17.26 -15.12 9.45
N LEU A 330 -17.93 -14.07 8.96
CA LEU A 330 -18.17 -13.87 7.53
C LEU A 330 -16.86 -13.84 6.73
N CYS A 331 -15.83 -13.17 7.23
CA CYS A 331 -14.52 -13.15 6.57
C CYS A 331 -13.89 -14.55 6.49
N ARG A 332 -14.00 -15.38 7.54
CA ARG A 332 -13.48 -16.76 7.53
C ARG A 332 -14.26 -17.67 6.58
N GLU A 333 -15.57 -17.45 6.44
CA GLU A 333 -16.41 -18.20 5.53
C GLU A 333 -16.12 -17.84 4.07
N ALA A 334 -15.84 -16.56 3.79
CA ALA A 334 -15.52 -16.08 2.45
C ALA A 334 -14.10 -16.51 2.00
N PHE A 335 -13.11 -16.47 2.90
CA PHE A 335 -11.68 -16.74 2.60
C PHE A 335 -11.19 -17.98 3.36
N ARG A 336 -11.74 -19.15 3.05
CA ARG A 336 -11.50 -20.41 3.79
C ARG A 336 -10.05 -20.87 3.78
N ASP A 337 -9.33 -20.58 2.71
CA ASP A 337 -7.94 -21.01 2.50
C ASP A 337 -6.93 -19.95 2.97
N ALA A 338 -7.40 -18.78 3.44
CA ALA A 338 -6.57 -17.71 3.96
C ALA A 338 -6.47 -17.73 5.48
N ALA A 339 -5.33 -17.30 6.02
CA ALA A 339 -5.21 -16.98 7.43
C ALA A 339 -5.94 -15.65 7.74
N VAL A 340 -7.07 -15.71 8.45
CA VAL A 340 -7.82 -14.50 8.85
C VAL A 340 -7.35 -14.02 10.22
N VAL A 341 -6.64 -12.91 10.25
CA VAL A 341 -5.99 -12.32 11.43
C VAL A 341 -6.55 -10.93 11.71
N CYS A 342 -6.85 -10.65 12.97
CA CYS A 342 -7.21 -9.30 13.42
C CYS A 342 -5.99 -8.60 14.01
N CYS A 343 -5.77 -7.32 13.68
CA CYS A 343 -4.70 -6.53 14.31
C CYS A 343 -4.86 -6.52 15.83
N PRO A 344 -3.77 -6.64 16.60
CA PRO A 344 -3.84 -6.67 18.08
C PRO A 344 -4.45 -5.42 18.70
N GLU A 345 -4.12 -4.26 18.18
CA GLU A 345 -4.66 -2.94 18.58
C GLU A 345 -5.24 -2.27 17.33
N PRO A 346 -6.41 -2.74 16.82
CA PRO A 346 -6.93 -2.26 15.53
C PRO A 346 -7.21 -0.75 15.52
N GLU A 347 -7.50 -0.15 16.68
CA GLU A 347 -7.69 1.30 16.86
C GLU A 347 -6.40 2.12 16.69
N PHE A 348 -5.23 1.51 16.79
CA PHE A 348 -3.94 2.19 16.66
C PHE A 348 -3.13 1.72 15.46
N SER A 349 -3.53 0.62 14.82
CA SER A 349 -2.78 -0.01 13.73
C SER A 349 -2.57 0.95 12.55
N ILE A 350 -3.58 1.74 12.22
CA ILE A 350 -3.51 2.73 11.15
C ILE A 350 -2.56 3.87 11.52
N ALA A 351 -2.72 4.51 12.68
CA ALA A 351 -1.85 5.61 13.10
C ALA A 351 -0.38 5.19 13.19
N LYS A 352 -0.10 4.04 13.77
CA LYS A 352 1.25 3.46 13.83
C LYS A 352 1.79 3.14 12.44
N GLY A 353 0.98 2.52 11.59
CA GLY A 353 1.35 2.21 10.21
C GLY A 353 1.60 3.44 9.34
N LEU A 354 0.86 4.52 9.54
CA LEU A 354 1.08 5.81 8.89
C LEU A 354 2.46 6.38 9.23
N SER A 355 2.86 6.32 10.50
CA SER A 355 4.19 6.78 10.91
C SER A 355 5.31 5.93 10.32
N TYR A 356 5.15 4.60 10.23
CA TYR A 356 6.06 3.72 9.49
C TYR A 356 6.12 4.05 8.00
N ALA A 357 4.97 4.31 7.37
CA ALA A 357 4.91 4.65 5.95
C ALA A 357 5.71 5.93 5.64
N GLY A 358 5.63 6.95 6.48
CA GLY A 358 6.41 8.18 6.33
C GLY A 358 7.91 7.91 6.36
N TRP A 359 8.36 7.09 7.30
CA TRP A 359 9.76 6.67 7.38
C TRP A 359 10.18 5.86 6.15
N ILE A 360 9.41 4.84 5.78
CA ILE A 360 9.73 3.98 4.63
C ILE A 360 9.81 4.80 3.34
N ASP A 361 8.80 5.65 3.05
CA ASP A 361 8.75 6.46 1.84
C ASP A 361 9.90 7.50 1.79
N SER A 362 10.30 8.04 2.93
CA SER A 362 11.46 8.93 3.02
C SER A 362 12.76 8.16 2.83
N ASN A 363 12.89 7.01 3.50
CA ASN A 363 14.08 6.16 3.41
C ASN A 363 14.29 5.64 1.99
N LEU A 364 13.22 5.20 1.31
CA LEU A 364 13.29 4.77 -0.09
C LEU A 364 13.66 5.91 -1.06
N ARG A 365 13.25 7.14 -0.79
CA ARG A 365 13.67 8.30 -1.60
C ARG A 365 15.17 8.57 -1.46
N GLU A 366 15.68 8.53 -0.24
CA GLU A 366 17.13 8.72 0.00
C GLU A 366 17.94 7.54 -0.54
N PHE A 367 17.44 6.31 -0.39
CA PHE A 367 18.02 5.12 -1.01
C PHE A 367 18.11 5.27 -2.54
N ARG A 368 17.03 5.70 -3.21
CA ARG A 368 17.04 5.95 -4.66
C ARG A 368 18.10 6.98 -5.05
N LYS A 369 18.16 8.11 -4.35
CA LYS A 369 19.20 9.15 -4.59
C LYS A 369 20.61 8.59 -4.40
N ALA A 370 20.81 7.74 -3.38
CA ALA A 370 22.10 7.11 -3.14
C ALA A 370 22.45 6.14 -4.27
N ILE A 371 21.51 5.31 -4.72
CA ILE A 371 21.71 4.42 -5.88
C ILE A 371 22.04 5.24 -7.14
N GLU A 372 21.26 6.26 -7.49
CA GLU A 372 21.49 7.11 -8.66
C GLU A 372 22.87 7.81 -8.61
N LYS A 373 23.30 8.21 -7.42
CA LYS A 373 24.59 8.88 -7.22
C LYS A 373 25.78 7.91 -7.23
N GLU A 374 25.61 6.73 -6.63
CA GLU A 374 26.71 5.79 -6.38
C GLU A 374 26.82 4.71 -7.48
N ILE A 375 25.72 4.35 -8.14
CA ILE A 375 25.68 3.38 -9.24
C ILE A 375 25.49 4.13 -10.56
N THR A 376 26.54 4.83 -10.98
CA THR A 376 26.53 5.60 -12.22
C THR A 376 26.79 4.71 -13.43
N GLU A 377 26.38 5.18 -14.63
CA GLU A 377 26.66 4.50 -15.89
C GLU A 377 28.14 4.20 -16.08
N GLU A 378 29.02 5.17 -15.72
CA GLU A 378 30.46 4.99 -15.79
C GLU A 378 30.95 3.86 -14.88
N ARG A 379 30.39 3.73 -13.69
CA ARG A 379 30.79 2.70 -12.72
C ARG A 379 30.31 1.31 -13.15
N VAL A 380 29.11 1.22 -13.71
CA VAL A 380 28.59 -0.01 -14.32
C VAL A 380 29.43 -0.42 -15.52
N ALA A 381 29.74 0.52 -16.43
CA ALA A 381 30.62 0.28 -17.58
C ALA A 381 32.04 -0.15 -17.17
N TYR A 382 32.57 0.46 -16.14
CA TYR A 382 33.88 0.07 -15.60
C TYR A 382 33.86 -1.37 -15.08
N THR A 383 32.83 -1.74 -14.31
CA THR A 383 32.66 -3.10 -13.76
C THR A 383 32.55 -4.13 -14.88
N ALA A 384 31.72 -3.87 -15.89
CA ALA A 384 31.58 -4.73 -17.06
C ALA A 384 32.89 -4.89 -17.83
N ARG A 385 33.60 -3.78 -18.09
CA ARG A 385 34.93 -3.80 -18.77
C ARG A 385 35.98 -4.58 -17.98
N LYS A 386 35.99 -4.47 -16.65
CA LYS A 386 36.91 -5.20 -15.78
C LYS A 386 36.69 -6.70 -15.86
N ALA A 387 35.46 -7.14 -16.07
CA ALA A 387 35.09 -8.55 -16.24
C ALA A 387 35.28 -9.08 -17.67
N MET A 388 35.48 -8.19 -18.69
CA MET A 388 35.65 -8.60 -20.08
C MET A 388 36.77 -9.63 -20.34
N PRO A 389 37.94 -9.56 -19.68
CA PRO A 389 39.00 -10.57 -19.87
C PRO A 389 38.57 -12.01 -19.56
N GLN A 390 37.54 -12.17 -18.72
CA GLN A 390 36.97 -13.51 -18.38
C GLN A 390 36.01 -14.03 -19.46
N LEU A 391 35.41 -13.15 -20.27
CA LEU A 391 34.51 -13.51 -21.36
C LEU A 391 35.28 -13.96 -22.61
N ILE A 392 36.43 -13.37 -22.89
CA ILE A 392 37.18 -13.58 -24.13
C ILE A 392 37.57 -15.06 -24.37
N PRO A 393 38.17 -15.80 -23.41
CA PRO A 393 38.58 -17.16 -23.64
C PRO A 393 37.41 -18.11 -23.98
N PRO A 394 36.32 -18.18 -23.19
CA PRO A 394 35.22 -19.11 -23.48
C PRO A 394 34.44 -18.74 -24.76
N VAL A 395 34.35 -17.45 -25.11
CA VAL A 395 33.76 -17.00 -26.39
C VAL A 395 34.65 -17.45 -27.55
N THR A 396 35.98 -17.25 -27.43
CA THR A 396 36.91 -17.65 -28.46
C THR A 396 36.89 -19.17 -28.69
N GLU A 397 36.91 -19.97 -27.63
CA GLU A 397 36.82 -21.43 -27.69
C GLU A 397 35.54 -21.89 -28.38
N ALA A 398 34.39 -21.41 -27.96
CA ALA A 398 33.10 -21.74 -28.54
C ALA A 398 33.01 -21.37 -30.04
N LEU A 399 33.53 -20.22 -30.44
CA LEU A 399 33.53 -19.80 -31.84
C LEU A 399 34.52 -20.59 -32.68
N VAL A 400 35.72 -20.89 -32.17
CA VAL A 400 36.72 -21.66 -32.89
C VAL A 400 36.19 -23.08 -33.16
N ASP A 401 35.65 -23.74 -32.16
CA ASP A 401 35.10 -25.09 -32.32
C ASP A 401 33.95 -25.08 -33.34
N LEU A 402 33.02 -24.16 -33.24
CA LEU A 402 31.91 -24.01 -34.18
C LEU A 402 32.40 -23.74 -35.62
N LEU A 403 33.36 -22.86 -35.82
CA LEU A 403 33.88 -22.51 -37.13
C LEU A 403 34.71 -23.66 -37.75
N ILE A 404 35.41 -24.44 -36.94
CA ILE A 404 36.10 -25.64 -37.41
C ILE A 404 35.05 -26.65 -37.92
N GLU A 405 34.05 -26.97 -37.10
CA GLU A 405 33.06 -28.01 -37.41
C GLU A 405 32.14 -27.63 -38.59
N GLU A 406 31.62 -26.41 -38.60
CA GLU A 406 30.56 -25.98 -39.51
C GLU A 406 31.04 -25.21 -40.74
N ALA A 407 32.25 -24.69 -40.72
CA ALA A 407 32.82 -23.96 -41.85
C ALA A 407 34.05 -24.65 -42.44
N ALA A 408 35.11 -24.91 -41.65
CA ALA A 408 36.37 -25.40 -42.17
C ALA A 408 36.29 -26.86 -42.64
N VAL A 409 35.77 -27.78 -41.81
CA VAL A 409 35.68 -29.20 -42.13
C VAL A 409 34.83 -29.45 -43.38
N PRO A 410 33.65 -28.85 -43.59
CA PRO A 410 32.89 -29.04 -44.83
C PRO A 410 33.62 -28.56 -46.08
N VAL A 411 34.24 -27.39 -46.03
CA VAL A 411 34.98 -26.82 -47.18
C VAL A 411 36.19 -27.68 -47.55
N VAL A 412 36.97 -28.12 -46.55
CA VAL A 412 38.12 -29.03 -46.77
C VAL A 412 37.65 -30.39 -47.32
N THR A 413 36.54 -30.91 -46.83
CA THR A 413 35.94 -32.14 -47.32
C THR A 413 35.51 -32.03 -48.78
N ASP A 414 34.92 -30.91 -49.18
CA ASP A 414 34.55 -30.69 -50.57
C ASP A 414 35.75 -30.52 -51.50
N TRP A 415 36.82 -29.89 -51.01
CA TRP A 415 38.08 -29.86 -51.73
C TRP A 415 38.69 -31.26 -51.92
N GLN A 416 38.73 -32.09 -50.86
CA GLN A 416 39.20 -33.47 -50.94
C GLN A 416 38.39 -34.33 -51.92
N LYS A 417 37.09 -34.07 -52.07
CA LYS A 417 36.22 -34.74 -53.02
C LYS A 417 36.27 -34.16 -54.43
N GLY A 418 37.17 -33.18 -54.70
CA GLY A 418 37.35 -32.57 -56.01
C GLY A 418 36.18 -31.66 -56.44
N ARG A 419 35.35 -31.22 -55.51
CA ARG A 419 34.26 -30.27 -55.77
C ARG A 419 34.73 -28.80 -55.84
N ILE A 420 35.88 -28.54 -55.24
CA ILE A 420 36.58 -27.27 -55.25
C ILE A 420 37.88 -27.48 -56.04
N GLY A 421 38.10 -26.69 -57.10
CA GLY A 421 39.20 -26.92 -58.05
C GLY A 421 40.47 -26.11 -57.75
N THR A 422 40.34 -24.94 -57.08
CA THR A 422 41.44 -24.03 -56.84
C THR A 422 41.50 -23.58 -55.40
N MET A 423 42.70 -23.12 -54.96
CA MET A 423 42.88 -22.53 -53.64
C MET A 423 42.09 -21.23 -53.47
N GLU A 424 41.90 -20.46 -54.54
CA GLU A 424 41.11 -19.22 -54.52
C GLU A 424 39.61 -19.49 -54.30
N GLU A 425 39.10 -20.54 -54.94
CA GLU A 425 37.71 -21.01 -54.71
C GLU A 425 37.53 -21.49 -53.26
N MET A 426 38.51 -22.20 -52.72
CA MET A 426 38.50 -22.70 -51.35
C MET A 426 38.48 -21.52 -50.34
N ASP A 427 39.34 -20.50 -50.52
CA ASP A 427 39.37 -19.33 -49.67
C ASP A 427 38.07 -18.54 -49.75
N ALA A 428 37.49 -18.35 -50.95
CA ALA A 428 36.20 -17.68 -51.12
C ALA A 428 35.07 -18.43 -50.44
N GLN A 429 34.96 -19.76 -50.60
CA GLN A 429 33.95 -20.58 -49.95
C GLN A 429 34.09 -20.64 -48.42
N LEU A 430 35.32 -20.67 -47.92
CA LEU A 430 35.60 -20.63 -46.49
C LEU A 430 35.13 -19.30 -45.87
N LYS A 431 35.47 -18.19 -46.51
CA LYS A 431 35.05 -16.85 -46.07
C LYS A 431 33.52 -16.69 -46.06
N GLN A 432 32.86 -17.17 -47.11
CA GLN A 432 31.40 -17.17 -47.18
C GLN A 432 30.80 -18.02 -46.06
N ARG A 433 31.29 -19.25 -45.88
CA ARG A 433 30.76 -20.19 -44.89
C ARG A 433 30.97 -19.70 -43.47
N VAL A 434 32.14 -19.10 -43.16
CA VAL A 434 32.40 -18.46 -41.87
C VAL A 434 31.37 -17.36 -41.59
N THR A 435 31.06 -16.51 -42.59
CA THR A 435 30.05 -15.46 -42.44
C THR A 435 28.68 -16.04 -42.19
N GLU A 436 28.27 -17.06 -42.93
CA GLU A 436 26.99 -17.77 -42.75
C GLU A 436 26.85 -18.38 -41.36
N VAL A 437 27.89 -19.03 -40.85
CA VAL A 437 27.92 -19.65 -39.53
C VAL A 437 27.85 -18.60 -38.43
N LEU A 438 28.59 -17.50 -38.52
CA LEU A 438 28.58 -16.42 -37.54
C LEU A 438 27.23 -15.71 -37.46
N ASP A 439 26.49 -15.65 -38.58
CA ASP A 439 25.13 -15.02 -38.60
C ASP A 439 24.02 -16.05 -38.28
N SER A 440 24.37 -17.30 -37.97
CA SER A 440 23.41 -18.39 -37.72
C SER A 440 22.90 -18.42 -36.27
N PRO A 441 21.74 -19.07 -36.02
CA PRO A 441 21.29 -19.40 -34.68
C PRO A 441 22.29 -20.25 -33.89
N MET A 442 23.07 -21.09 -34.56
CA MET A 442 24.05 -21.98 -33.93
C MET A 442 25.16 -21.20 -33.24
N ALA A 443 25.62 -20.06 -33.82
CA ALA A 443 26.60 -19.20 -33.20
C ALA A 443 26.02 -18.53 -31.91
N ARG A 444 24.77 -18.15 -31.93
CA ARG A 444 24.09 -17.61 -30.74
C ARG A 444 24.00 -18.64 -29.61
N ASP A 445 23.59 -19.87 -29.97
CA ASP A 445 23.46 -20.97 -29.00
C ASP A 445 24.81 -21.33 -28.39
N ALA A 446 25.88 -21.38 -29.22
CA ALA A 446 27.23 -21.66 -28.76
C ALA A 446 27.79 -20.56 -27.80
N LEU A 447 27.45 -19.30 -28.04
CA LEU A 447 27.91 -18.18 -27.21
C LEU A 447 27.10 -18.00 -25.92
N THR A 448 25.85 -18.45 -25.88
CA THR A 448 24.92 -18.23 -24.77
C THR A 448 25.48 -18.65 -23.39
N PRO A 449 26.12 -19.82 -23.21
CA PRO A 449 26.67 -20.22 -21.91
C PRO A 449 27.76 -19.29 -21.41
N ALA A 450 28.68 -18.88 -22.29
CA ALA A 450 29.78 -17.97 -21.94
C ALA A 450 29.25 -16.58 -21.53
N LEU A 451 28.26 -16.08 -22.28
CA LEU A 451 27.63 -14.79 -21.98
C LEU A 451 26.84 -14.84 -20.66
N ARG A 452 26.12 -15.92 -20.39
CA ARG A 452 25.40 -16.09 -19.11
C ARG A 452 26.36 -16.10 -17.92
N SER A 453 27.42 -16.89 -18.00
CA SER A 453 28.44 -16.95 -16.94
C SER A 453 29.10 -15.60 -16.67
N TRP A 454 29.36 -14.85 -17.74
CA TRP A 454 29.92 -13.49 -17.60
C TRP A 454 28.92 -12.49 -17.02
N LEU A 455 27.62 -12.57 -17.40
CA LEU A 455 26.56 -11.75 -16.83
C LEU A 455 26.36 -12.03 -15.34
N ASP A 456 26.47 -13.28 -14.92
CA ASP A 456 26.40 -13.65 -13.49
C ASP A 456 27.54 -13.06 -12.69
N GLU A 457 28.76 -13.09 -13.25
CA GLU A 457 29.95 -12.46 -12.62
C GLU A 457 29.78 -10.94 -12.52
N VAL A 458 29.37 -10.28 -13.61
CA VAL A 458 29.08 -8.84 -13.60
C VAL A 458 27.97 -8.51 -12.61
N GLY A 459 26.90 -9.30 -12.57
CA GLY A 459 25.80 -9.18 -11.63
C GLY A 459 26.28 -9.26 -10.18
N THR A 460 27.12 -10.24 -9.88
CA THR A 460 27.74 -10.41 -8.56
C THR A 460 28.58 -9.20 -8.15
N GLN A 461 29.39 -8.67 -9.05
CA GLN A 461 30.23 -7.50 -8.78
C GLN A 461 29.38 -6.22 -8.60
N LEU A 462 28.31 -6.06 -9.37
CA LEU A 462 27.36 -4.95 -9.20
C LEU A 462 26.56 -5.08 -7.90
N GLN A 463 26.14 -6.31 -7.55
CA GLN A 463 25.47 -6.57 -6.27
C GLN A 463 26.34 -6.16 -5.09
N ALA A 464 27.65 -6.45 -5.13
CA ALA A 464 28.59 -6.02 -4.11
C ALA A 464 28.72 -4.49 -3.97
N LEU A 465 28.35 -3.71 -4.98
CA LEU A 465 28.25 -2.25 -4.90
C LEU A 465 26.90 -1.78 -4.32
N VAL A 466 25.84 -2.50 -4.58
CA VAL A 466 24.47 -2.19 -4.11
C VAL A 466 24.25 -2.59 -2.65
N ASP A 467 24.79 -3.73 -2.23
CA ASP A 467 24.61 -4.28 -0.88
C ASP A 467 24.95 -3.29 0.26
N PRO A 468 26.07 -2.55 0.24
CA PRO A 468 26.38 -1.56 1.28
C PRO A 468 25.38 -0.40 1.32
N ILE A 469 24.76 -0.07 0.18
CA ILE A 469 23.70 0.95 0.12
C ILE A 469 22.42 0.38 0.72
N CYS A 470 22.08 -0.88 0.40
CA CYS A 470 20.95 -1.57 1.03
C CYS A 470 21.08 -1.60 2.55
N ASP A 471 22.24 -1.97 3.08
CA ASP A 471 22.50 -2.02 4.52
C ASP A 471 22.38 -0.63 5.18
N ARG A 472 22.89 0.42 4.54
CA ARG A 472 22.82 1.81 5.03
C ARG A 472 21.39 2.30 5.20
N TYR A 473 20.50 1.87 4.32
CA TYR A 473 19.09 2.29 4.29
C TYR A 473 18.13 1.20 4.79
N GLU A 474 18.64 0.12 5.39
CA GLU A 474 17.84 -1.00 5.92
C GLU A 474 16.89 -1.60 4.88
N VAL A 475 17.28 -1.57 3.59
CA VAL A 475 16.55 -2.22 2.51
C VAL A 475 17.00 -3.67 2.40
N PRO A 476 16.10 -4.67 2.41
CA PRO A 476 16.50 -6.07 2.31
C PRO A 476 17.24 -6.34 1.00
N ARG A 477 18.49 -6.85 1.06
CA ARG A 477 19.33 -7.12 -0.12
C ARG A 477 18.65 -8.02 -1.14
N LYS A 478 17.85 -8.99 -0.69
CA LYS A 478 17.08 -9.90 -1.57
C LYS A 478 16.04 -9.18 -2.43
N GLU A 479 15.51 -8.03 -2.00
CA GLU A 479 14.55 -7.22 -2.77
C GLU A 479 15.25 -6.43 -3.88
N MET A 480 16.58 -6.26 -3.77
CA MET A 480 17.44 -5.57 -4.74
C MET A 480 18.41 -6.53 -5.43
N ALA A 481 18.13 -7.84 -5.43
CA ALA A 481 18.97 -8.84 -6.08
C ALA A 481 18.98 -8.64 -7.61
N LEU A 482 20.19 -8.43 -8.15
CA LEU A 482 20.44 -8.22 -9.57
C LEU A 482 20.56 -9.58 -10.28
N ASN A 483 19.47 -10.06 -10.88
CA ASN A 483 19.49 -11.27 -11.71
C ASN A 483 19.59 -10.88 -13.19
N LEU A 484 20.82 -10.68 -13.68
CA LEU A 484 21.06 -10.27 -15.07
C LEU A 484 20.80 -11.41 -16.08
N THR A 485 20.86 -12.66 -15.66
CA THR A 485 20.60 -13.83 -16.53
C THR A 485 19.12 -14.04 -16.80
N ALA A 486 18.23 -13.65 -15.89
CA ALA A 486 16.79 -13.68 -16.13
C ALA A 486 16.36 -12.75 -17.28
N VAL A 487 17.14 -11.70 -17.54
CA VAL A 487 16.91 -10.73 -18.63
C VAL A 487 17.24 -11.31 -19.99
N SER A 488 18.21 -12.25 -20.05
CA SER A 488 18.63 -12.90 -21.32
C SER A 488 17.70 -14.01 -21.82
N SER A 489 16.69 -14.38 -21.04
CA SER A 489 15.72 -15.45 -21.37
C SER A 489 14.39 -14.95 -21.95
N GLY A 490 14.21 -13.63 -22.18
CA GLY A 490 13.05 -13.06 -22.86
C GLY A 490 13.04 -13.30 -24.37
N PRO A 491 11.87 -13.27 -25.02
CA PRO A 491 11.74 -13.56 -26.46
C PRO A 491 12.40 -12.51 -27.39
N GLU A 492 12.83 -11.38 -26.88
CA GLU A 492 13.60 -10.39 -27.63
C GLU A 492 15.10 -10.56 -27.34
N GLN A 493 15.74 -11.24 -28.25
CA GLN A 493 17.16 -11.58 -28.28
C GLN A 493 18.04 -10.32 -28.23
N LEU A 494 19.09 -10.35 -27.43
CA LEU A 494 20.23 -9.47 -27.62
C LEU A 494 20.61 -9.47 -29.12
N PRO A 495 20.74 -8.31 -29.78
CA PRO A 495 21.13 -8.24 -31.18
C PRO A 495 22.61 -8.63 -31.29
N LEU A 496 22.88 -9.93 -31.24
CA LEU A 496 24.18 -10.52 -31.45
C LEU A 496 24.29 -10.87 -32.93
N ASP A 497 24.53 -9.89 -33.79
CA ASP A 497 25.02 -10.12 -35.13
C ASP A 497 26.56 -10.08 -35.12
N ALA A 498 27.19 -10.78 -36.04
CA ALA A 498 28.67 -10.82 -36.12
C ALA A 498 29.30 -9.44 -36.41
N LYS A 499 28.52 -8.48 -36.92
CA LYS A 499 28.91 -7.09 -37.13
C LYS A 499 28.85 -6.27 -35.84
N GLY A 500 27.98 -6.65 -34.88
CA GLY A 500 27.85 -6.06 -33.54
C GLY A 500 28.92 -6.53 -32.55
N LEU A 501 29.60 -7.64 -32.83
CA LEU A 501 30.69 -8.18 -32.00
C LEU A 501 31.99 -7.41 -32.11
N THR A 502 32.12 -6.40 -32.98
CA THR A 502 33.25 -5.45 -32.95
C THR A 502 33.14 -4.61 -31.69
N GLY A 503 33.90 -4.99 -30.69
CA GLY A 503 34.16 -4.55 -29.30
C GLY A 503 33.46 -3.31 -28.69
N MET A 504 32.92 -2.38 -29.46
CA MET A 504 32.23 -1.19 -28.93
C MET A 504 30.70 -1.33 -28.84
N ASN A 505 30.08 -2.13 -29.72
CA ASN A 505 28.64 -2.25 -29.78
C ASN A 505 28.07 -3.27 -28.75
N LEU A 506 28.82 -4.31 -28.43
CA LEU A 506 28.45 -5.28 -27.39
C LEU A 506 28.41 -4.63 -26.01
N ILE A 507 29.36 -3.80 -25.69
CA ILE A 507 29.40 -3.06 -24.41
C ILE A 507 28.22 -2.08 -24.34
N GLY A 508 27.91 -1.37 -25.43
CA GLY A 508 26.77 -0.45 -25.49
C GLY A 508 25.42 -1.15 -25.31
N ALA A 509 25.22 -2.28 -25.98
CA ALA A 509 23.99 -3.08 -25.86
C ALA A 509 23.83 -3.66 -24.43
N LEU A 510 24.89 -4.22 -23.87
CA LEU A 510 24.92 -4.71 -22.49
C LEU A 510 24.69 -3.61 -21.46
N MET A 511 25.28 -2.43 -21.66
CA MET A 511 25.07 -1.27 -20.81
C MET A 511 23.62 -0.83 -20.82
N THR A 512 22.99 -0.79 -21.99
CA THR A 512 21.56 -0.46 -22.11
C THR A 512 20.68 -1.44 -21.34
N VAL A 513 20.96 -2.74 -21.42
CA VAL A 513 20.24 -3.78 -20.67
C VAL A 513 20.45 -3.63 -19.16
N ILE A 514 21.71 -3.48 -18.71
CA ILE A 514 22.03 -3.36 -17.28
C ILE A 514 21.40 -2.09 -16.68
N VAL A 515 21.51 -0.95 -17.37
CA VAL A 515 20.90 0.31 -16.93
C VAL A 515 19.38 0.21 -16.92
N SER A 516 18.77 -0.46 -17.91
CA SER A 516 17.32 -0.66 -17.97
C SER A 516 16.81 -1.55 -16.84
N VAL A 517 17.54 -2.60 -16.48
CA VAL A 517 17.21 -3.48 -15.34
C VAL A 517 17.32 -2.72 -14.02
N LEU A 518 18.40 -1.99 -13.82
CA LEU A 518 18.61 -1.17 -12.61
C LEU A 518 17.53 -0.10 -12.46
N LEU A 519 17.23 0.63 -13.54
CA LEU A 519 16.16 1.64 -13.54
C LEU A 519 14.78 1.01 -13.36
N GLY A 520 14.50 -0.15 -13.96
CA GLY A 520 13.25 -0.88 -13.79
C GLY A 520 13.02 -1.32 -12.35
N LEU A 521 14.04 -1.84 -11.69
CA LEU A 521 14.01 -2.20 -10.26
C LEU A 521 13.80 -0.96 -9.36
N LEU A 522 14.44 0.15 -9.69
CA LEU A 522 14.32 1.42 -8.96
C LEU A 522 12.96 2.09 -9.13
N CYS A 523 12.36 1.99 -10.32
CA CYS A 523 11.04 2.57 -10.61
C CYS A 523 9.85 1.71 -10.14
N GLY A 524 10.14 0.52 -9.57
CA GLY A 524 9.09 -0.35 -9.04
C GLY A 524 8.27 -1.09 -10.09
N GLY A 525 8.74 -1.13 -11.34
CA GLY A 525 8.24 -2.01 -12.39
C GLY A 525 8.94 -3.37 -12.31
N SER A 526 8.23 -4.48 -12.61
CA SER A 526 8.90 -5.72 -12.94
C SER A 526 9.77 -5.44 -14.17
N GLY A 527 11.09 -5.72 -14.10
CA GLY A 527 12.05 -5.43 -15.18
C GLY A 527 11.64 -6.02 -16.54
N VAL A 528 10.73 -6.97 -16.54
CA VAL A 528 10.15 -7.63 -17.74
C VAL A 528 9.28 -6.67 -18.58
N ALA A 529 8.59 -5.70 -17.98
CA ALA A 529 7.72 -4.78 -18.72
C ALA A 529 8.49 -3.69 -19.51
N LEU A 530 9.72 -3.38 -19.12
CA LEU A 530 10.58 -2.39 -19.81
C LEU A 530 11.35 -3.00 -20.99
N ILE A 531 11.54 -4.31 -21.03
CA ILE A 531 12.23 -5.05 -22.11
C ILE A 531 11.31 -5.23 -23.33
N ALA A 532 9.98 -5.23 -23.13
CA ALA A 532 9.00 -5.33 -24.21
C ALA A 532 8.91 -4.07 -25.10
N ALA A 533 9.42 -2.92 -24.65
CA ALA A 533 9.61 -1.74 -25.48
C ALA A 533 11.07 -1.76 -25.98
N GLY A 534 11.31 -2.33 -27.15
CA GLY A 534 12.66 -2.53 -27.71
C GLY A 534 13.59 -1.30 -27.63
N PRO A 535 14.89 -1.48 -27.88
CA PRO A 535 15.94 -0.46 -27.65
C PRO A 535 15.69 0.90 -28.26
N LEU A 536 14.89 0.97 -29.34
CA LEU A 536 14.49 2.23 -30.01
C LEU A 536 13.36 2.98 -29.29
N GLY A 537 12.47 2.30 -28.56
CA GLY A 537 11.40 2.93 -27.77
C GLY A 537 11.93 3.62 -26.51
N PHE A 538 13.01 3.08 -25.93
CA PHE A 538 13.62 3.61 -24.72
C PHE A 538 14.43 4.90 -24.96
N LEU A 539 15.13 4.99 -26.09
CA LEU A 539 15.85 6.22 -26.51
C LEU A 539 14.88 7.39 -26.77
N ALA A 540 13.67 7.13 -27.28
CA ALA A 540 12.64 8.14 -27.46
C ALA A 540 11.99 8.59 -26.15
N GLY A 541 11.82 7.69 -25.16
CA GLY A 541 11.27 8.01 -23.83
C GLY A 541 12.25 8.76 -22.92
N ALA A 542 13.53 8.46 -22.99
CA ALA A 542 14.57 9.12 -22.18
C ALA A 542 14.87 10.57 -22.62
N LEU A 543 14.54 10.92 -23.88
CA LEU A 543 14.71 12.26 -24.43
C LEU A 543 13.50 13.20 -24.20
N THR A 544 12.39 12.70 -23.63
CA THR A 544 11.14 13.44 -23.41
C THR A 544 10.78 13.70 -21.95
N VAL A 545 11.72 13.58 -21.01
CA VAL A 545 11.48 14.02 -19.63
C VAL A 545 11.51 15.55 -19.62
N PRO A 546 10.39 16.24 -19.31
CA PRO A 546 10.39 17.70 -19.19
C PRO A 546 11.24 18.12 -17.99
N LYS A 547 11.95 19.22 -18.19
CA LYS A 547 12.74 19.92 -17.17
C LYS A 547 11.90 20.36 -15.95
#